data_004a12d5090df956af2f94dfa9eb9197
#
_entry.id   004a12d5090df956af2f94dfa9eb9197
#
_cell.length_a   1.000
_cell.length_b   1.000
_cell.length_c   1.000
_cell.angle_alpha   90.00
_cell.angle_beta   90.00
_cell.angle_gamma   90.00
#
_symmetry.space_group_name_H-M   'P 1'
#
loop_
_entity.id
_entity.type
_entity.pdbx_description
1 polymer ?
#
loop_
_entity_poly.entity_id
_entity_poly.type
_entity_poly.pdbx_seq_one_letter_code
_entity_poly.pdbx_strand_id
1 'polypeptide(L)'
;QGQEYKEDIASGLSAAAGGGFGQVMAMANTSPVNDCAAVTRFMLQRAAEAFPHGPWVRPVGALTAGLAGKELSMAGELARAGCVALSNDGLPVENTELFRRAMEYAADFGLKVIDHCEDPWLGKGGVMNEGEVSSRLGLKGIPAVSEAMQVARDILLASYLELPIHLAHISCRESVELIARAKERGVAVTAETCPHYLLWDESRVEGYDTSVRVNPPLRTRDDVLALRQAVRTGVIDILVTDHAPHAAHEKEVTFADAPNGISGLDTALSLTYELVRSGELEFSDIARLWCWNTAG
;
A
#
# COMPACT_ATOMS: atom_id res chain seq x y z
N GLN A 1 -1.08 15.71 12.87
CA GLN A 1 -1.46 16.08 14.24
C GLN A 1 -2.97 15.96 14.42
N GLY A 2 -3.42 15.57 15.64
CA GLY A 2 -4.84 15.40 15.97
C GLY A 2 -5.38 14.00 15.79
N GLN A 3 -4.55 13.03 15.37
CA GLN A 3 -4.92 11.61 15.26
C GLN A 3 -3.98 10.69 16.06
N GLU A 4 -3.19 11.25 16.97
CA GLU A 4 -2.25 10.52 17.83
C GLU A 4 -2.96 9.51 18.77
N TYR A 5 -4.27 9.65 18.93
CA TYR A 5 -5.10 8.69 19.66
C TYR A 5 -5.25 7.34 18.93
N LYS A 6 -5.00 7.31 17.62
CA LYS A 6 -4.93 6.06 16.83
C LYS A 6 -3.54 5.44 16.95
N GLU A 7 -2.55 6.24 16.62
CA GLU A 7 -1.13 5.90 16.68
C GLU A 7 -0.27 7.15 16.51
N ASP A 8 0.84 7.22 17.21
CA ASP A 8 1.89 8.21 16.99
C ASP A 8 3.17 7.55 16.44
N ILE A 9 4.19 8.35 16.12
CA ILE A 9 5.45 7.84 15.57
C ILE A 9 6.14 6.88 16.55
N ALA A 10 6.04 7.12 17.86
CA ALA A 10 6.69 6.28 18.86
C ALA A 10 5.98 4.92 19.00
N SER A 11 4.65 4.91 19.03
CA SER A 11 3.86 3.66 19.11
C SER A 11 3.98 2.83 17.82
N GLY A 12 3.95 3.48 16.65
CA GLY A 12 4.14 2.80 15.38
C GLY A 12 5.54 2.18 15.25
N LEU A 13 6.60 2.89 15.68
CA LEU A 13 7.95 2.33 15.72
C LEU A 13 8.11 1.22 16.76
N SER A 14 7.37 1.29 17.87
CA SER A 14 7.32 0.19 18.84
C SER A 14 6.68 -1.07 18.24
N ALA A 15 5.56 -0.92 17.52
CA ALA A 15 4.92 -2.01 16.81
C ALA A 15 5.85 -2.59 15.71
N ALA A 16 6.55 -1.72 14.97
CA ALA A 16 7.53 -2.14 13.97
C ALA A 16 8.68 -2.95 14.60
N ALA A 17 9.24 -2.48 15.72
CA ALA A 17 10.28 -3.21 16.46
C ALA A 17 9.77 -4.56 16.96
N GLY A 18 8.54 -4.61 17.51
CA GLY A 18 7.86 -5.84 17.94
C GLY A 18 7.64 -6.84 16.81
N GLY A 19 7.36 -6.35 15.61
CA GLY A 19 7.20 -7.14 14.37
C GLY A 19 8.53 -7.55 13.70
N GLY A 20 9.68 -7.08 14.22
CA GLY A 20 11.00 -7.41 13.67
C GLY A 20 11.48 -6.51 12.53
N PHE A 21 10.81 -5.38 12.28
CA PHE A 21 11.20 -4.43 11.25
C PHE A 21 12.37 -3.55 11.69
N GLY A 22 13.42 -3.48 10.89
CA GLY A 22 14.55 -2.57 11.09
C GLY A 22 14.32 -1.19 10.50
N GLN A 23 13.40 -1.08 9.53
CA GLN A 23 12.96 0.17 8.93
C GLN A 23 11.54 0.05 8.39
N VAL A 24 10.86 1.18 8.30
CA VAL A 24 9.50 1.29 7.78
C VAL A 24 9.36 2.50 6.86
N MET A 25 8.60 2.36 5.79
CA MET A 25 8.17 3.49 4.97
C MET A 25 6.88 4.07 5.56
N ALA A 26 6.84 5.39 5.74
CA ALA A 26 5.65 6.08 6.22
C ALA A 26 5.04 6.88 5.07
N MET A 27 3.79 6.57 4.72
CA MET A 27 3.08 7.19 3.60
C MET A 27 2.78 8.66 3.84
N ALA A 28 2.48 9.38 2.74
CA ALA A 28 2.31 10.83 2.74
C ALA A 28 1.00 11.33 3.37
N ASN A 29 0.02 10.45 3.55
CA ASN A 29 -1.33 10.75 4.04
C ASN A 29 -1.42 11.01 5.55
N THR A 30 -0.40 11.68 6.07
CA THR A 30 -0.34 12.18 7.46
C THR A 30 -1.14 13.47 7.64
N SER A 31 -1.32 13.93 8.89
CA SER A 31 -1.95 15.22 9.20
C SER A 31 -0.98 16.08 10.04
N PRO A 32 -0.39 17.15 9.48
CA PRO A 32 -0.50 17.62 8.08
C PRO A 32 0.10 16.61 7.08
N VAL A 33 -0.35 16.70 5.82
CA VAL A 33 0.16 15.90 4.70
C VAL A 33 1.67 16.11 4.55
N ASN A 34 2.42 15.04 4.25
CA ASN A 34 3.86 15.14 3.99
C ASN A 34 4.13 15.63 2.56
N ASP A 35 3.76 16.86 2.26
CA ASP A 35 3.95 17.54 0.97
C ASP A 35 5.02 18.62 0.98
N CYS A 36 5.72 18.82 2.10
CA CYS A 36 6.79 19.81 2.25
C CYS A 36 7.91 19.33 3.18
N ALA A 37 9.09 19.93 3.03
CA ALA A 37 10.28 19.57 3.80
C ALA A 37 10.11 19.67 5.32
N ALA A 38 9.25 20.57 5.79
CA ALA A 38 9.04 20.78 7.23
C ALA A 38 8.40 19.54 7.88
N VAL A 39 7.40 18.96 7.23
CA VAL A 39 6.72 17.74 7.71
C VAL A 39 7.68 16.55 7.66
N THR A 40 8.39 16.36 6.54
CA THR A 40 9.40 15.30 6.40
C THR A 40 10.45 15.35 7.52
N ARG A 41 11.04 16.54 7.76
CA ARG A 41 12.04 16.70 8.83
C ARG A 41 11.47 16.46 10.22
N PHE A 42 10.25 16.91 10.47
CA PHE A 42 9.55 16.65 11.73
C PHE A 42 9.39 15.14 11.97
N MET A 43 8.95 14.37 10.96
CA MET A 43 8.81 12.91 11.06
C MET A 43 10.15 12.24 11.39
N LEU A 44 11.22 12.61 10.68
CA LEU A 44 12.56 12.05 10.89
C LEU A 44 13.11 12.40 12.27
N GLN A 45 12.93 13.64 12.72
CA GLN A 45 13.36 14.08 14.04
C GLN A 45 12.62 13.31 15.14
N ARG A 46 11.28 13.23 15.07
CA ARG A 46 10.47 12.50 16.06
C ARG A 46 10.81 11.01 16.10
N ALA A 47 11.08 10.41 14.94
CA ALA A 47 11.52 9.02 14.87
C ALA A 47 12.88 8.80 15.55
N ALA A 48 13.86 9.68 15.29
CA ALA A 48 15.19 9.60 15.91
C ALA A 48 15.15 9.85 17.42
N GLU A 49 14.27 10.74 17.90
CA GLU A 49 14.05 10.98 19.33
C GLU A 49 13.44 9.75 20.02
N ALA A 50 12.47 9.08 19.41
CA ALA A 50 11.79 7.93 19.98
C ALA A 50 12.65 6.66 19.93
N PHE A 51 13.34 6.42 18.80
CA PHE A 51 14.12 5.22 18.52
C PHE A 51 15.47 5.58 17.86
N PRO A 52 16.47 6.04 18.61
CA PRO A 52 17.74 6.52 18.06
C PRO A 52 18.57 5.42 17.35
N HIS A 53 18.27 4.15 17.59
CA HIS A 53 18.95 2.99 16.99
C HIS A 53 18.05 2.18 16.04
N GLY A 54 16.93 2.76 15.59
CA GLY A 54 15.92 2.10 14.75
C GLY A 54 14.87 1.32 15.55
N PRO A 55 13.75 0.98 14.92
CA PRO A 55 13.48 1.06 13.47
C PRO A 55 13.57 2.47 12.89
N TRP A 56 14.13 2.58 11.68
CA TRP A 56 14.24 3.87 11.00
C TRP A 56 13.01 4.14 10.11
N VAL A 57 12.54 5.39 10.15
CA VAL A 57 11.50 5.86 9.24
C VAL A 57 12.12 6.29 7.92
N ARG A 58 11.53 5.83 6.81
CA ARG A 58 11.79 6.26 5.44
C ARG A 58 10.56 7.01 4.93
N PRO A 59 10.52 8.34 4.98
CA PRO A 59 9.33 9.08 4.61
C PRO A 59 9.03 8.97 3.11
N VAL A 60 7.76 8.77 2.79
CA VAL A 60 7.21 8.95 1.45
C VAL A 60 6.57 10.33 1.39
N GLY A 61 6.93 11.12 0.37
CA GLY A 61 6.32 12.44 0.17
C GLY A 61 5.05 12.34 -0.67
N ALA A 62 4.17 13.33 -0.55
CA ALA A 62 2.99 13.43 -1.39
C ALA A 62 3.39 13.69 -2.85
N LEU A 63 2.76 12.96 -3.78
CA LEU A 63 2.95 13.16 -5.22
C LEU A 63 2.35 14.50 -5.68
N THR A 64 1.21 14.86 -5.08
CA THR A 64 0.50 16.12 -5.34
C THR A 64 0.32 16.92 -4.05
N ALA A 65 0.33 18.25 -4.16
CA ALA A 65 0.15 19.16 -3.02
C ALA A 65 -1.17 18.85 -2.28
N GLY A 66 -1.06 18.66 -0.97
CA GLY A 66 -2.19 18.26 -0.12
C GLY A 66 -2.86 16.94 -0.50
N LEU A 67 -2.23 16.09 -1.31
CA LEU A 67 -2.81 14.88 -1.92
C LEU A 67 -4.05 15.18 -2.78
N ALA A 68 -4.20 16.39 -3.26
CA ALA A 68 -5.43 16.86 -3.92
C ALA A 68 -5.58 16.42 -5.38
N GLY A 69 -4.56 15.80 -6.00
CA GLY A 69 -4.60 15.37 -7.41
C GLY A 69 -4.68 16.53 -8.41
N LYS A 70 -4.27 17.75 -8.05
CA LYS A 70 -4.42 18.96 -8.87
C LYS A 70 -3.11 19.59 -9.29
N GLU A 71 -2.15 19.65 -8.39
CA GLU A 71 -0.84 20.28 -8.58
C GLU A 71 0.25 19.37 -8.01
N LEU A 72 1.42 19.32 -8.67
CA LEU A 72 2.55 18.51 -8.20
C LEU A 72 3.11 19.08 -6.90
N SER A 73 3.55 18.21 -6.00
CA SER A 73 4.40 18.59 -4.87
C SER A 73 5.81 18.94 -5.35
N MET A 74 6.57 19.60 -4.49
CA MET A 74 7.95 20.00 -4.78
C MET A 74 8.92 18.80 -4.58
N ALA A 75 8.96 17.88 -5.54
CA ALA A 75 9.73 16.63 -5.46
C ALA A 75 11.19 16.86 -5.04
N GLY A 76 11.86 17.86 -5.60
CA GLY A 76 13.24 18.18 -5.25
C GLY A 76 13.43 18.70 -3.81
N GLU A 77 12.42 19.35 -3.23
CA GLU A 77 12.44 19.74 -1.83
C GLU A 77 12.25 18.53 -0.91
N LEU A 78 11.30 17.65 -1.25
CA LEU A 78 11.03 16.43 -0.51
C LEU A 78 12.22 15.46 -0.54
N ALA A 79 12.86 15.27 -1.71
CA ALA A 79 14.08 14.49 -1.84
C ALA A 79 15.20 14.98 -0.94
N ARG A 80 15.49 16.30 -0.97
CA ARG A 80 16.50 16.92 -0.10
C ARG A 80 16.16 16.85 1.38
N ALA A 81 14.88 16.77 1.72
CA ALA A 81 14.44 16.60 3.11
C ALA A 81 14.57 15.15 3.62
N GLY A 82 14.73 14.17 2.72
CA GLY A 82 14.95 12.77 3.07
C GLY A 82 13.80 11.82 2.67
N CYS A 83 12.85 12.27 1.83
CA CYS A 83 11.88 11.36 1.23
C CYS A 83 12.58 10.39 0.27
N VAL A 84 12.14 9.14 0.27
CA VAL A 84 12.69 8.06 -0.57
C VAL A 84 11.81 7.72 -1.77
N ALA A 85 10.55 8.13 -1.75
CA ALA A 85 9.56 7.92 -2.80
C ALA A 85 8.47 9.00 -2.71
N LEU A 86 7.61 9.05 -3.73
CA LEU A 86 6.40 9.87 -3.74
C LEU A 86 5.16 9.00 -3.95
N SER A 87 4.06 9.34 -3.28
CA SER A 87 2.78 8.63 -3.40
C SER A 87 1.61 9.56 -3.12
N ASN A 88 0.46 9.23 -3.71
CA ASN A 88 -0.84 9.75 -3.31
C ASN A 88 -1.70 8.65 -2.65
N ASP A 89 -1.07 7.81 -1.86
CA ASP A 89 -1.71 6.65 -1.23
C ASP A 89 -3.07 6.96 -0.62
N GLY A 90 -4.06 6.12 -0.97
CA GLY A 90 -5.47 6.25 -0.59
C GLY A 90 -6.25 7.36 -1.34
N LEU A 91 -5.58 8.21 -2.14
CA LEU A 91 -6.18 9.31 -2.90
C LEU A 91 -5.64 9.33 -4.34
N PRO A 92 -6.03 8.38 -5.20
CA PRO A 92 -5.44 8.20 -6.53
C PRO A 92 -5.55 9.45 -7.40
N VAL A 93 -4.51 9.68 -8.22
CA VAL A 93 -4.47 10.81 -9.16
C VAL A 93 -5.29 10.44 -10.41
N GLU A 94 -6.46 11.06 -10.57
CA GLU A 94 -7.37 10.81 -11.70
C GLU A 94 -6.81 11.32 -13.04
N ASN A 95 -6.12 12.46 -13.01
CA ASN A 95 -5.57 13.10 -14.20
C ASN A 95 -4.31 12.39 -14.66
N THR A 96 -4.41 11.57 -15.71
CA THR A 96 -3.29 10.79 -16.27
C THR A 96 -2.13 11.66 -16.73
N GLU A 97 -2.38 12.86 -17.28
CA GLU A 97 -1.29 13.78 -17.68
C GLU A 97 -0.54 14.32 -16.45
N LEU A 98 -1.27 14.67 -15.39
CA LEU A 98 -0.65 15.09 -14.15
C LEU A 98 0.20 13.95 -13.55
N PHE A 99 -0.31 12.72 -13.56
CA PHE A 99 0.40 11.55 -13.07
C PHE A 99 1.67 11.28 -13.92
N ARG A 100 1.57 11.38 -15.24
CA ARG A 100 2.72 11.30 -16.15
C ARG A 100 3.80 12.30 -15.78
N ARG A 101 3.43 13.58 -15.61
CA ARG A 101 4.37 14.63 -15.20
C ARG A 101 4.96 14.41 -13.83
N ALA A 102 4.18 13.83 -12.92
CA ALA A 102 4.67 13.46 -11.60
C ALA A 102 5.78 12.39 -11.68
N MET A 103 5.61 11.37 -12.53
CA MET A 103 6.64 10.34 -12.74
C MET A 103 7.92 10.94 -13.32
N GLU A 104 7.83 11.77 -14.35
CA GLU A 104 8.98 12.47 -14.95
C GLU A 104 9.69 13.34 -13.90
N TYR A 105 8.94 14.13 -13.15
CA TYR A 105 9.49 15.05 -12.14
C TYR A 105 10.11 14.33 -10.95
N ALA A 106 9.52 13.23 -10.50
CA ALA A 106 10.09 12.37 -9.44
C ALA A 106 11.43 11.78 -9.87
N ALA A 107 11.51 11.29 -11.12
CA ALA A 107 12.72 10.69 -11.69
C ALA A 107 13.90 11.66 -11.75
N ASP A 108 13.68 12.95 -12.03
CA ASP A 108 14.72 14.00 -12.02
C ASP A 108 15.45 14.10 -10.66
N PHE A 109 14.82 13.66 -9.58
CA PHE A 109 15.38 13.66 -8.22
C PHE A 109 15.68 12.26 -7.67
N GLY A 110 15.63 11.23 -8.52
CA GLY A 110 15.89 9.84 -8.14
C GLY A 110 14.84 9.25 -7.21
N LEU A 111 13.61 9.82 -7.18
CA LEU A 111 12.51 9.31 -6.40
C LEU A 111 11.66 8.34 -7.24
N LYS A 112 11.26 7.23 -6.64
CA LYS A 112 10.28 6.30 -7.23
C LYS A 112 8.86 6.82 -6.96
N VAL A 113 7.93 6.51 -7.86
CA VAL A 113 6.50 6.71 -7.62
C VAL A 113 5.89 5.40 -7.16
N ILE A 114 5.12 5.47 -6.09
CA ILE A 114 4.32 4.37 -5.54
C ILE A 114 2.86 4.75 -5.75
N ASP A 115 2.09 3.93 -6.46
CA ASP A 115 0.67 4.21 -6.71
C ASP A 115 -0.26 3.23 -6.00
N HIS A 116 -1.23 3.79 -5.29
CA HIS A 116 -2.41 3.09 -4.83
C HIS A 116 -3.36 2.94 -6.01
N CYS A 117 -3.37 1.75 -6.61
CA CYS A 117 -4.05 1.51 -7.87
C CYS A 117 -5.57 1.36 -7.66
N GLU A 118 -6.30 2.45 -7.77
CA GLU A 118 -7.76 2.45 -7.70
C GLU A 118 -8.35 3.49 -8.66
N ASP A 119 -9.27 3.07 -9.53
CA ASP A 119 -10.12 4.03 -10.25
C ASP A 119 -11.14 4.60 -9.26
N PRO A 120 -11.07 5.92 -8.94
CA PRO A 120 -11.87 6.50 -7.88
C PRO A 120 -13.37 6.56 -8.19
N TRP A 121 -13.73 6.45 -9.45
CA TRP A 121 -15.14 6.44 -9.88
C TRP A 121 -15.76 5.06 -9.77
N LEU A 122 -15.03 4.03 -10.17
CA LEU A 122 -15.46 2.63 -10.03
C LEU A 122 -15.50 2.20 -8.56
N GLY A 123 -14.51 2.62 -7.75
CA GLY A 123 -14.45 2.32 -6.32
C GLY A 123 -15.38 3.15 -5.46
N LYS A 124 -15.94 4.25 -5.99
CA LYS A 124 -16.64 5.27 -5.20
C LYS A 124 -17.74 4.74 -4.31
N GLY A 125 -17.53 4.88 -3.00
CA GLY A 125 -18.49 4.50 -1.96
C GLY A 125 -18.69 3.00 -1.79
N GLY A 126 -17.84 2.17 -2.43
CA GLY A 126 -17.74 0.75 -2.14
C GLY A 126 -17.05 0.51 -0.79
N VAL A 127 -17.37 -0.61 -0.15
CA VAL A 127 -16.89 -0.94 1.20
C VAL A 127 -16.32 -2.35 1.32
N MET A 128 -16.46 -3.16 0.28
CA MET A 128 -15.94 -4.51 0.16
C MET A 128 -15.79 -4.91 -1.32
N ASN A 129 -15.32 -6.09 -1.61
CA ASN A 129 -15.27 -6.61 -2.98
C ASN A 129 -16.67 -6.69 -3.61
N GLU A 130 -16.78 -6.31 -4.89
CA GLU A 130 -18.01 -6.48 -5.66
C GLU A 130 -18.17 -7.93 -6.10
N GLY A 131 -19.28 -8.55 -5.74
CA GLY A 131 -19.56 -9.94 -6.11
C GLY A 131 -20.79 -10.50 -5.44
N GLU A 132 -20.82 -11.82 -5.33
CA GLU A 132 -21.94 -12.57 -4.72
C GLU A 132 -22.08 -12.22 -3.24
N VAL A 133 -20.96 -12.13 -2.50
CA VAL A 133 -20.97 -11.85 -1.06
C VAL A 133 -21.49 -10.43 -0.79
N SER A 134 -21.03 -9.42 -1.51
CA SER A 134 -21.51 -8.04 -1.34
C SER A 134 -22.99 -7.91 -1.66
N SER A 135 -23.45 -8.57 -2.71
CA SER A 135 -24.87 -8.61 -3.08
C SER A 135 -25.73 -9.25 -1.99
N ARG A 136 -25.27 -10.38 -1.43
CA ARG A 136 -25.97 -11.10 -0.33
C ARG A 136 -26.02 -10.28 0.95
N LEU A 137 -24.93 -9.55 1.27
CA LEU A 137 -24.84 -8.71 2.47
C LEU A 137 -25.50 -7.33 2.30
N GLY A 138 -25.91 -6.96 1.08
CA GLY A 138 -26.48 -5.64 0.81
C GLY A 138 -25.47 -4.51 0.94
N LEU A 139 -24.17 -4.80 0.77
CA LEU A 139 -23.07 -3.84 0.82
C LEU A 139 -22.64 -3.42 -0.58
N LYS A 140 -22.30 -2.14 -0.75
CA LYS A 140 -21.77 -1.66 -2.03
C LYS A 140 -20.38 -2.22 -2.28
N GLY A 141 -20.19 -2.85 -3.45
CA GLY A 141 -18.93 -3.43 -3.85
C GLY A 141 -17.96 -2.46 -4.51
N ILE A 142 -16.67 -2.80 -4.49
CA ILE A 142 -15.59 -2.22 -5.27
C ILE A 142 -15.15 -3.27 -6.28
N PRO A 143 -15.42 -3.07 -7.60
CA PRO A 143 -15.07 -4.07 -8.60
C PRO A 143 -13.55 -4.21 -8.74
N ALA A 144 -13.05 -5.43 -8.96
CA ALA A 144 -11.62 -5.71 -9.13
C ALA A 144 -11.02 -4.91 -10.32
N VAL A 145 -11.82 -4.66 -11.34
CA VAL A 145 -11.43 -3.85 -12.50
C VAL A 145 -11.04 -2.41 -12.13
N SER A 146 -11.49 -1.88 -10.99
CA SER A 146 -11.05 -0.57 -10.47
C SER A 146 -9.53 -0.54 -10.24
N GLU A 147 -8.97 -1.59 -9.64
CA GLU A 147 -7.54 -1.77 -9.44
C GLU A 147 -6.84 -2.07 -10.78
N ALA A 148 -7.34 -3.04 -11.54
CA ALA A 148 -6.70 -3.49 -12.77
C ALA A 148 -6.59 -2.40 -13.84
N MET A 149 -7.56 -1.51 -13.97
CA MET A 149 -7.51 -0.37 -14.90
C MET A 149 -6.39 0.61 -14.53
N GLN A 150 -6.21 0.89 -13.26
CA GLN A 150 -5.17 1.79 -12.79
C GLN A 150 -3.79 1.14 -12.97
N VAL A 151 -3.64 -0.14 -12.63
CA VAL A 151 -2.43 -0.94 -12.90
C VAL A 151 -2.08 -0.90 -14.39
N ALA A 152 -3.07 -1.08 -15.29
CA ALA A 152 -2.84 -1.02 -16.74
C ALA A 152 -2.38 0.37 -17.20
N ARG A 153 -2.99 1.45 -16.68
CA ARG A 153 -2.57 2.84 -16.95
C ARG A 153 -1.11 3.04 -16.57
N ASP A 154 -0.74 2.63 -15.37
CA ASP A 154 0.57 2.86 -14.81
C ASP A 154 1.67 2.08 -15.55
N ILE A 155 1.39 0.83 -15.90
CA ILE A 155 2.28 0.01 -16.75
C ILE A 155 2.49 0.66 -18.11
N LEU A 156 1.43 1.18 -18.75
CA LEU A 156 1.54 1.86 -20.03
C LEU A 156 2.39 3.13 -19.93
N LEU A 157 2.22 3.93 -18.88
CA LEU A 157 3.02 5.12 -18.65
C LEU A 157 4.49 4.76 -18.34
N ALA A 158 4.73 3.79 -17.47
CA ALA A 158 6.09 3.32 -17.16
C ALA A 158 6.83 2.82 -18.42
N SER A 159 6.11 2.06 -19.26
CA SER A 159 6.64 1.59 -20.55
C SER A 159 6.92 2.72 -21.53
N TYR A 160 6.05 3.72 -21.62
CA TYR A 160 6.20 4.86 -22.52
C TYR A 160 7.32 5.80 -22.11
N LEU A 161 7.45 6.04 -20.80
CA LEU A 161 8.46 6.95 -20.23
C LEU A 161 9.83 6.26 -20.03
N GLU A 162 9.88 4.93 -20.10
CA GLU A 162 11.04 4.13 -19.68
C GLU A 162 11.46 4.41 -18.22
N LEU A 163 10.48 4.70 -17.36
CA LEU A 163 10.67 5.01 -15.94
C LEU A 163 10.10 3.90 -15.05
N PRO A 164 10.73 3.66 -13.89
CA PRO A 164 10.21 2.68 -12.93
C PRO A 164 8.95 3.16 -12.25
N ILE A 165 8.05 2.20 -11.94
CA ILE A 165 6.90 2.41 -11.07
C ILE A 165 6.78 1.28 -10.07
N HIS A 166 6.27 1.58 -8.88
CA HIS A 166 5.92 0.61 -7.85
C HIS A 166 4.41 0.62 -7.61
N LEU A 167 3.80 -0.56 -7.70
CA LEU A 167 2.36 -0.75 -7.57
C LEU A 167 2.06 -1.30 -6.17
N ALA A 168 1.38 -0.48 -5.35
CA ALA A 168 1.13 -0.79 -3.95
C ALA A 168 0.05 -1.86 -3.77
N HIS A 169 0.18 -2.67 -2.73
CA HIS A 169 -0.80 -3.59 -2.13
C HIS A 169 -1.78 -4.26 -3.13
N ILE A 170 -1.26 -4.88 -4.19
CA ILE A 170 -2.06 -5.57 -5.20
C ILE A 170 -2.94 -6.64 -4.57
N SER A 171 -4.22 -6.66 -4.95
CA SER A 171 -5.25 -7.50 -4.33
C SER A 171 -5.97 -8.45 -5.29
N CYS A 172 -5.94 -8.23 -6.62
CA CYS A 172 -6.72 -9.03 -7.56
C CYS A 172 -5.90 -9.73 -8.64
N ARG A 173 -6.45 -10.82 -9.18
CA ARG A 173 -5.83 -11.66 -10.21
C ARG A 173 -5.55 -10.89 -11.51
N GLU A 174 -6.48 -10.06 -11.93
CA GLU A 174 -6.35 -9.28 -13.17
C GLU A 174 -5.13 -8.37 -13.12
N SER A 175 -4.86 -7.73 -11.98
CA SER A 175 -3.66 -6.92 -11.75
C SER A 175 -2.39 -7.78 -11.82
N VAL A 176 -2.39 -8.95 -11.19
CA VAL A 176 -1.27 -9.91 -11.25
C VAL A 176 -0.94 -10.29 -12.69
N GLU A 177 -1.96 -10.60 -13.51
CA GLU A 177 -1.77 -10.95 -14.93
C GLU A 177 -1.17 -9.80 -15.74
N LEU A 178 -1.61 -8.56 -15.49
CA LEU A 178 -1.05 -7.37 -16.15
C LEU A 178 0.41 -7.15 -15.78
N ILE A 179 0.74 -7.28 -14.49
CA ILE A 179 2.10 -7.11 -13.98
C ILE A 179 3.03 -8.20 -14.56
N ALA A 180 2.59 -9.47 -14.57
CA ALA A 180 3.37 -10.56 -15.14
C ALA A 180 3.75 -10.30 -16.61
N ARG A 181 2.77 -9.93 -17.42
CA ARG A 181 2.99 -9.59 -18.84
C ARG A 181 3.89 -8.35 -19.03
N ALA A 182 3.80 -7.37 -18.14
CA ALA A 182 4.65 -6.19 -18.17
C ALA A 182 6.12 -6.56 -17.89
N LYS A 183 6.36 -7.38 -16.87
CA LYS A 183 7.70 -7.88 -16.52
C LYS A 183 8.31 -8.73 -17.65
N GLU A 184 7.53 -9.63 -18.25
CA GLU A 184 7.96 -10.42 -19.43
C GLU A 184 8.41 -9.53 -20.60
N ARG A 185 7.82 -8.35 -20.74
CA ARG A 185 8.18 -7.35 -21.78
C ARG A 185 9.32 -6.42 -21.36
N GLY A 186 9.86 -6.59 -20.16
CA GLY A 186 10.96 -5.77 -19.64
C GLY A 186 10.55 -4.38 -19.16
N VAL A 187 9.26 -4.15 -18.86
CA VAL A 187 8.82 -2.88 -18.25
C VAL A 187 9.33 -2.83 -16.81
N ALA A 188 9.88 -1.68 -16.41
CA ALA A 188 10.43 -1.46 -15.09
C ALA A 188 9.30 -1.29 -14.04
N VAL A 189 8.58 -2.37 -13.74
CA VAL A 189 7.51 -2.41 -12.76
C VAL A 189 7.87 -3.33 -11.60
N THR A 190 7.63 -2.86 -10.37
CA THR A 190 7.65 -3.67 -9.16
C THR A 190 6.29 -3.60 -8.47
N ALA A 191 5.93 -4.63 -7.72
CA ALA A 191 4.64 -4.72 -7.06
C ALA A 191 4.75 -5.38 -5.69
N GLU A 192 3.84 -5.00 -4.82
CA GLU A 192 3.73 -5.54 -3.47
C GLU A 192 2.32 -6.06 -3.17
N THR A 193 2.21 -6.90 -2.15
CA THR A 193 0.92 -7.32 -1.59
C THR A 193 1.05 -7.49 -0.07
N CYS A 194 -0.08 -7.71 0.60
CA CYS A 194 -0.11 -7.81 2.06
C CYS A 194 -0.41 -9.24 2.52
N PRO A 195 0.07 -9.67 3.70
CA PRO A 195 -0.26 -10.98 4.25
C PRO A 195 -1.75 -11.26 4.37
N HIS A 196 -2.57 -10.26 4.68
CA HIS A 196 -4.02 -10.44 4.77
C HIS A 196 -4.67 -10.80 3.43
N TYR A 197 -4.18 -10.29 2.27
CA TYR A 197 -4.66 -10.71 0.93
C TYR A 197 -4.20 -12.12 0.54
N LEU A 198 -3.17 -12.65 1.17
CA LEU A 198 -2.69 -14.01 0.95
C LEU A 198 -3.42 -15.05 1.83
N LEU A 199 -4.04 -14.61 2.92
CA LEU A 199 -4.64 -15.49 3.91
C LEU A 199 -6.16 -15.49 3.88
N TRP A 200 -6.77 -14.33 3.63
CA TRP A 200 -8.21 -14.12 3.75
C TRP A 200 -8.84 -13.69 2.43
N ASP A 201 -10.07 -14.10 2.25
CA ASP A 201 -10.94 -13.70 1.15
C ASP A 201 -12.17 -12.92 1.65
N GLU A 202 -13.01 -12.48 0.74
CA GLU A 202 -14.19 -11.66 1.01
C GLU A 202 -15.20 -12.30 1.96
N SER A 203 -15.15 -13.63 2.18
CA SER A 203 -16.03 -14.32 3.13
C SER A 203 -15.80 -13.86 4.58
N ARG A 204 -14.63 -13.28 4.89
CA ARG A 204 -14.33 -12.70 6.20
C ARG A 204 -15.23 -11.52 6.55
N VAL A 205 -15.87 -10.90 5.57
CA VAL A 205 -16.85 -9.83 5.79
C VAL A 205 -18.20 -10.35 6.29
N GLU A 206 -18.46 -11.65 6.15
CA GLU A 206 -19.64 -12.29 6.71
C GLU A 206 -19.67 -12.09 8.23
N GLY A 207 -20.76 -11.52 8.75
CA GLY A 207 -20.82 -11.10 10.15
C GLY A 207 -20.49 -9.62 10.39
N TYR A 208 -20.12 -8.89 9.32
CA TYR A 208 -19.84 -7.45 9.35
C TYR A 208 -18.72 -7.05 10.31
N ASP A 209 -17.68 -7.89 10.43
CA ASP A 209 -16.49 -7.59 11.22
C ASP A 209 -15.73 -6.40 10.61
N THR A 210 -15.81 -5.25 11.25
CA THR A 210 -15.17 -4.01 10.78
C THR A 210 -13.66 -4.07 10.82
N SER A 211 -13.07 -4.98 11.58
CA SER A 211 -11.61 -5.15 11.67
C SER A 211 -10.99 -5.67 10.36
N VAL A 212 -11.78 -6.27 9.47
CA VAL A 212 -11.33 -6.71 8.15
C VAL A 212 -11.70 -5.76 7.01
N ARG A 213 -12.19 -4.56 7.35
CA ARG A 213 -12.45 -3.51 6.36
C ARG A 213 -11.16 -2.82 5.99
N VAL A 214 -10.66 -3.11 4.79
CA VAL A 214 -9.42 -2.59 4.18
C VAL A 214 -9.68 -2.06 2.78
N ASN A 215 -8.78 -1.28 2.22
CA ASN A 215 -8.80 -0.81 0.85
C ASN A 215 -7.39 -0.90 0.22
N PRO A 216 -7.18 -1.72 -0.82
CA PRO A 216 -8.15 -2.57 -1.53
C PRO A 216 -8.90 -3.55 -0.63
N PRO A 217 -10.14 -3.94 -1.00
CA PRO A 217 -10.89 -4.90 -0.19
C PRO A 217 -10.34 -6.32 -0.30
N LEU A 218 -10.61 -7.15 0.70
CA LEU A 218 -10.40 -8.59 0.58
C LEU A 218 -11.20 -9.11 -0.62
N ARG A 219 -10.52 -9.77 -1.57
CA ARG A 219 -11.08 -10.24 -2.83
C ARG A 219 -11.57 -11.69 -2.74
N THR A 220 -11.85 -12.28 -3.87
CA THR A 220 -12.32 -13.67 -3.95
C THR A 220 -11.24 -14.68 -3.57
N ARG A 221 -11.63 -15.93 -3.34
CA ARG A 221 -10.68 -17.03 -3.11
C ARG A 221 -9.74 -17.25 -4.30
N ASP A 222 -10.22 -17.04 -5.52
CA ASP A 222 -9.40 -17.16 -6.73
C ASP A 222 -8.31 -16.08 -6.78
N ASP A 223 -8.60 -14.86 -6.32
CA ASP A 223 -7.61 -13.79 -6.19
C ASP A 223 -6.53 -14.14 -5.17
N VAL A 224 -6.93 -14.67 -4.02
CA VAL A 224 -5.98 -15.18 -3.00
C VAL A 224 -5.01 -16.21 -3.60
N LEU A 225 -5.51 -17.17 -4.37
CA LEU A 225 -4.69 -18.20 -5.00
C LEU A 225 -3.76 -17.61 -6.07
N ALA A 226 -4.25 -16.66 -6.86
CA ALA A 226 -3.45 -15.95 -7.86
C ALA A 226 -2.30 -15.16 -7.21
N LEU A 227 -2.58 -14.43 -6.12
CA LEU A 227 -1.57 -13.70 -5.36
C LEU A 227 -0.52 -14.61 -4.74
N ARG A 228 -0.90 -15.74 -4.14
CA ARG A 228 0.04 -16.75 -3.62
C ARG A 228 0.97 -17.25 -4.71
N GLN A 229 0.42 -17.57 -5.89
CA GLN A 229 1.22 -17.98 -7.04
C GLN A 229 2.16 -16.86 -7.50
N ALA A 230 1.68 -15.61 -7.56
CA ALA A 230 2.46 -14.44 -7.96
C ALA A 230 3.64 -14.17 -7.03
N VAL A 231 3.46 -14.34 -5.72
CA VAL A 231 4.53 -14.23 -4.72
C VAL A 231 5.58 -15.33 -4.94
N ARG A 232 5.16 -16.57 -5.17
CA ARG A 232 6.08 -17.70 -5.40
C ARG A 232 6.88 -17.55 -6.68
N THR A 233 6.27 -17.02 -7.73
CA THR A 233 6.92 -16.88 -9.06
C THR A 233 7.69 -15.58 -9.24
N GLY A 234 7.65 -14.66 -8.24
CA GLY A 234 8.34 -13.37 -8.31
C GLY A 234 7.63 -12.32 -9.18
N VAL A 235 6.35 -12.54 -9.53
CA VAL A 235 5.50 -11.49 -10.13
C VAL A 235 5.24 -10.39 -9.11
N ILE A 236 4.96 -10.77 -7.85
CA ILE A 236 4.98 -9.87 -6.70
C ILE A 236 6.38 -9.91 -6.09
N ASP A 237 6.97 -8.74 -5.90
CA ASP A 237 8.36 -8.57 -5.50
C ASP A 237 8.56 -8.60 -3.99
N ILE A 238 7.68 -7.94 -3.24
CA ILE A 238 7.79 -7.75 -1.79
C ILE A 238 6.46 -7.93 -1.08
N LEU A 239 6.53 -8.15 0.22
CA LEU A 239 5.39 -8.05 1.12
C LEU A 239 5.47 -6.76 1.92
N VAL A 240 4.30 -6.17 2.19
CA VAL A 240 4.13 -4.98 3.02
C VAL A 240 2.99 -5.18 4.01
N THR A 241 2.93 -4.34 5.01
CA THR A 241 1.92 -4.47 6.06
C THR A 241 0.62 -3.75 5.74
N ASP A 242 0.69 -2.67 4.99
CA ASP A 242 -0.39 -1.69 4.86
C ASP A 242 -0.98 -1.33 6.25
N HIS A 243 -0.08 -1.04 7.20
CA HIS A 243 -0.43 -0.78 8.58
C HIS A 243 -1.18 0.54 8.71
N ALA A 244 -2.48 0.47 8.97
CA ALA A 244 -3.37 1.61 9.13
C ALA A 244 -4.27 1.41 10.35
N PRO A 245 -3.75 1.64 11.57
CA PRO A 245 -4.48 1.41 12.81
C PRO A 245 -5.60 2.42 13.03
N HIS A 246 -6.66 1.96 13.68
CA HIS A 246 -7.78 2.78 14.12
C HIS A 246 -8.10 2.54 15.59
N ALA A 247 -8.61 3.56 16.26
CA ALA A 247 -9.08 3.41 17.63
C ALA A 247 -10.35 2.52 17.68
N ALA A 248 -10.55 1.79 18.79
CA ALA A 248 -11.65 0.84 18.93
C ALA A 248 -13.01 1.48 18.60
N HIS A 249 -13.29 2.68 19.11
CA HIS A 249 -14.55 3.38 18.87
C HIS A 249 -14.80 3.73 17.39
N GLU A 250 -13.75 3.83 16.56
CA GLU A 250 -13.91 4.06 15.13
C GLU A 250 -14.29 2.78 14.38
N LYS A 251 -13.94 1.62 14.93
CA LYS A 251 -14.33 0.31 14.40
C LYS A 251 -15.63 -0.24 15.01
N GLU A 252 -16.10 0.30 16.15
CA GLU A 252 -17.36 -0.06 16.81
C GLU A 252 -18.57 0.67 16.20
N VAL A 253 -18.66 0.62 14.87
CA VAL A 253 -19.72 1.25 14.05
C VAL A 253 -20.24 0.25 13.03
N THR A 254 -21.18 0.64 12.17
CA THR A 254 -21.61 -0.26 11.10
C THR A 254 -20.46 -0.52 10.11
N PHE A 255 -20.45 -1.67 9.43
CA PHE A 255 -19.41 -2.01 8.47
C PHE A 255 -19.23 -0.93 7.39
N ALA A 256 -20.35 -0.35 6.93
CA ALA A 256 -20.33 0.69 5.89
C ALA A 256 -19.72 2.02 6.38
N ASP A 257 -19.78 2.30 7.68
CA ASP A 257 -19.29 3.55 8.27
C ASP A 257 -17.88 3.44 8.85
N ALA A 258 -17.38 2.21 9.09
CA ALA A 258 -16.06 2.00 9.65
C ALA A 258 -14.97 2.52 8.69
N PRO A 259 -13.88 3.11 9.16
CA PRO A 259 -12.75 3.47 8.30
C PRO A 259 -12.01 2.24 7.78
N ASN A 260 -11.42 2.36 6.59
CA ASN A 260 -10.53 1.34 6.05
C ASN A 260 -9.20 1.31 6.82
N GLY A 261 -8.69 0.12 7.08
CA GLY A 261 -7.38 -0.07 7.69
C GLY A 261 -7.34 -1.19 8.70
N ILE A 262 -6.16 -1.79 8.84
CA ILE A 262 -5.85 -2.89 9.76
C ILE A 262 -4.48 -2.65 10.39
N SER A 263 -4.32 -3.04 11.66
CA SER A 263 -3.00 -3.10 12.30
C SER A 263 -2.24 -4.33 11.78
N GLY A 264 -1.05 -4.13 11.23
CA GLY A 264 -0.28 -5.19 10.57
C GLY A 264 1.18 -5.29 10.96
N LEU A 265 1.79 -4.24 11.56
CA LEU A 265 3.24 -4.24 11.82
C LEU A 265 3.68 -5.38 12.76
N ASP A 266 3.04 -5.53 13.88
CA ASP A 266 3.40 -6.51 14.92
C ASP A 266 3.00 -7.95 14.57
N THR A 267 2.13 -8.15 13.58
CA THR A 267 1.60 -9.48 13.19
C THR A 267 2.08 -9.98 11.82
N ALA A 268 2.69 -9.11 11.00
CA ALA A 268 3.05 -9.42 9.61
C ALA A 268 3.92 -10.68 9.46
N LEU A 269 4.96 -10.80 10.28
CA LEU A 269 5.85 -11.96 10.24
C LEU A 269 5.12 -13.25 10.64
N SER A 270 4.29 -13.19 11.69
CA SER A 270 3.50 -14.34 12.15
C SER A 270 2.51 -14.80 11.08
N LEU A 271 1.82 -13.87 10.42
CA LEU A 271 0.89 -14.17 9.33
C LEU A 271 1.62 -14.76 8.11
N THR A 272 2.80 -14.22 7.76
CA THR A 272 3.61 -14.80 6.68
C THR A 272 4.10 -16.21 7.04
N TYR A 273 4.43 -16.44 8.30
CA TYR A 273 4.85 -17.77 8.76
C TYR A 273 3.73 -18.83 8.68
N GLU A 274 2.46 -18.43 8.80
CA GLU A 274 1.34 -19.35 8.54
C GLU A 274 1.36 -19.89 7.11
N LEU A 275 1.78 -19.08 6.12
CA LEU A 275 1.95 -19.52 4.74
C LEU A 275 3.11 -20.53 4.60
N VAL A 276 4.17 -20.39 5.39
CA VAL A 276 5.24 -21.42 5.45
C VAL A 276 4.75 -22.71 6.10
N ARG A 277 4.00 -22.62 7.19
CA ARG A 277 3.43 -23.80 7.87
C ARG A 277 2.45 -24.57 6.99
N SER A 278 1.71 -23.87 6.15
CA SER A 278 0.79 -24.51 5.19
C SER A 278 1.46 -25.04 3.93
N GLY A 279 2.78 -24.82 3.76
CA GLY A 279 3.54 -25.24 2.58
C GLY A 279 3.32 -24.36 1.35
N GLU A 280 2.73 -23.18 1.52
CA GLU A 280 2.51 -22.21 0.44
C GLU A 280 3.77 -21.39 0.13
N LEU A 281 4.60 -21.15 1.11
CA LEU A 281 5.90 -20.48 1.00
C LEU A 281 7.00 -21.31 1.66
N GLU A 282 8.26 -21.06 1.28
CA GLU A 282 9.43 -21.56 1.99
C GLU A 282 9.94 -20.51 3.00
N PHE A 283 10.73 -20.97 3.98
CA PHE A 283 11.30 -20.04 4.96
C PHE A 283 12.23 -18.98 4.32
N SER A 284 12.92 -19.36 3.24
CA SER A 284 13.76 -18.46 2.44
C SER A 284 12.94 -17.34 1.75
N ASP A 285 11.66 -17.59 1.45
CA ASP A 285 10.79 -16.57 0.87
C ASP A 285 10.53 -15.42 1.84
N ILE A 286 10.47 -15.68 3.16
CA ILE A 286 10.35 -14.63 4.16
C ILE A 286 11.51 -13.64 4.04
N ALA A 287 12.74 -14.14 3.99
CA ALA A 287 13.92 -13.28 3.84
C ALA A 287 13.93 -12.55 2.50
N ARG A 288 13.53 -13.21 1.42
CA ARG A 288 13.44 -12.61 0.10
C ARG A 288 12.42 -11.46 0.06
N LEU A 289 11.22 -11.69 0.56
CA LEU A 289 10.08 -10.78 0.43
C LEU A 289 10.12 -9.61 1.43
N TRP A 290 10.64 -9.82 2.64
CA TRP A 290 10.67 -8.81 3.69
C TRP A 290 12.02 -8.10 3.84
N CYS A 291 13.11 -8.67 3.29
CA CYS A 291 14.45 -8.12 3.51
C CYS A 291 15.19 -7.85 2.20
N TRP A 292 15.49 -8.87 1.39
CA TRP A 292 16.39 -8.71 0.27
C TRP A 292 15.81 -7.83 -0.84
N ASN A 293 14.57 -8.11 -1.24
CA ASN A 293 13.92 -7.36 -2.30
C ASN A 293 13.52 -5.93 -1.86
N THR A 294 13.32 -5.71 -0.55
CA THR A 294 13.03 -4.37 -0.01
C THR A 294 14.28 -3.51 0.15
N ALA A 295 15.47 -4.10 0.20
CA ALA A 295 16.74 -3.40 0.36
C ALA A 295 17.40 -2.99 -0.98
N GLY A 296 16.94 -3.52 -2.11
CA GLY A 296 17.44 -3.23 -3.47
C GLY A 296 16.59 -2.19 -4.16
#